data_5c7c47ec7354c2a85c8e0cd5c36e728c
#
_entry.id   5c7c47ec7354c2a85c8e0cd5c36e728c
#
_cell.length_a   1.000
_cell.length_b   1.000
_cell.length_c   1.000
_cell.angle_alpha   90.00
_cell.angle_beta   90.00
_cell.angle_gamma   90.00
#
_symmetry.space_group_name_H-M   'P 1'
#
loop_
_entity.id
_entity.type
_entity.pdbx_description
1 polymer ?
#
loop_
_entity_poly.entity_id
_entity_poly.type
_entity_poly.pdbx_seq_one_letter_code
_entity_poly.pdbx_strand_id
1 'polypeptide(L)'
;MENKSDNKAKELPEGYKEIDHIKLSPTNKSHETDDDDSESSDSGRLTNIHRNVKTTENQPRGIWETIFIAISYILVIVFFPISVFMCLVVLQEYQRAVVLRLGRLRPGGPKGPGLIFIVPCVDQYQKVDLRTTSLDVPPQDILTKDSVTVSVDAVVYYRISNPLDVALQVIDPAYCCQLLAMTTLRNVTGLYMLIELVSAKKTLSRQIKNMLDSTGATDPWGIRIERVEITDILMPESLQRAMAVEQEARREAMAKVAAANGERDAVKALKEAADIMESNPIALQLRYLQTLNTICNDQTEAIVFPLPIDILQKLMK
;
A
#
# COMPACT_ATOMS: atom_id res chain seq x y z
N MET A 1 -51.62 -48.22 7.17
CA MET A 1 -51.48 -47.85 5.76
C MET A 1 -50.17 -47.11 5.65
N GLU A 2 -49.04 -47.71 5.63
CA GLU A 2 -48.20 -48.38 4.62
C GLU A 2 -48.27 -47.74 3.22
N ASN A 3 -47.15 -47.11 2.86
CA ASN A 3 -46.51 -47.13 1.55
C ASN A 3 -45.14 -46.46 1.68
N LYS A 4 -44.09 -47.13 1.66
CA LYS A 4 -43.23 -47.89 0.73
C LYS A 4 -43.15 -47.29 -0.67
N SER A 5 -42.00 -46.64 -0.99
CA SER A 5 -41.38 -46.61 -2.32
C SER A 5 -40.03 -45.90 -2.23
N ASP A 6 -39.04 -46.56 -2.37
CA ASP A 6 -38.23 -46.90 -3.56
C ASP A 6 -37.02 -46.01 -3.74
N ASN A 7 -35.96 -46.61 -3.29
CA ASN A 7 -34.56 -46.33 -3.51
C ASN A 7 -34.22 -46.53 -5.00
N LYS A 8 -33.80 -45.53 -5.72
CA LYS A 8 -33.21 -45.66 -7.04
C LYS A 8 -31.76 -45.12 -7.00
N ALA A 9 -30.86 -46.01 -6.71
CA ALA A 9 -29.43 -45.87 -6.95
C ALA A 9 -29.19 -45.57 -8.44
N LYS A 10 -28.51 -44.50 -8.76
CA LYS A 10 -27.92 -44.24 -10.09
C LYS A 10 -26.48 -44.77 -10.07
N GLU A 11 -26.26 -45.75 -10.89
CA GLU A 11 -24.99 -46.36 -11.24
C GLU A 11 -24.04 -45.28 -11.82
N LEU A 12 -22.80 -45.26 -11.31
CA LEU A 12 -21.64 -44.56 -11.86
C LEU A 12 -20.90 -45.48 -12.82
N PRO A 13 -20.40 -45.02 -13.97
CA PRO A 13 -19.69 -45.88 -14.91
C PRO A 13 -18.30 -46.27 -14.39
N GLU A 14 -17.99 -47.53 -14.58
CA GLU A 14 -16.71 -48.20 -14.35
C GLU A 14 -15.58 -47.55 -15.16
N GLY A 15 -14.43 -47.36 -14.52
CA GLY A 15 -13.21 -47.03 -15.26
C GLY A 15 -12.11 -46.32 -14.47
N TYR A 16 -11.83 -46.69 -13.24
CA TYR A 16 -10.53 -46.37 -12.63
C TYR A 16 -9.90 -47.63 -12.05
N LYS A 17 -8.81 -48.04 -12.71
CA LYS A 17 -7.98 -49.18 -12.31
C LYS A 17 -7.29 -48.85 -10.98
N GLU A 18 -7.48 -49.76 -10.04
CA GLU A 18 -6.70 -49.97 -8.83
C GLU A 18 -5.20 -49.98 -9.15
N ILE A 19 -4.43 -49.15 -8.45
CA ILE A 19 -2.97 -49.30 -8.35
C ILE A 19 -2.69 -49.76 -6.93
N ASP A 20 -2.30 -51.03 -6.85
CA ASP A 20 -1.98 -51.77 -5.65
C ASP A 20 -0.77 -51.20 -4.88
N HIS A 21 -0.95 -51.21 -3.58
CA HIS A 21 0.01 -51.44 -2.49
C HIS A 21 1.50 -51.33 -2.78
N ILE A 22 2.06 -50.23 -2.34
CA ILE A 22 3.48 -50.18 -1.93
C ILE A 22 3.55 -50.25 -0.40
N LYS A 23 4.04 -51.40 0.08
CA LYS A 23 4.37 -51.70 1.48
C LYS A 23 5.45 -50.72 1.97
N LEU A 24 5.16 -49.93 2.96
CA LEU A 24 6.14 -49.19 3.77
C LEU A 24 6.55 -50.11 4.94
N SER A 25 7.80 -50.53 4.94
CA SER A 25 8.48 -51.11 6.10
C SER A 25 8.95 -50.00 7.05
N PRO A 26 8.87 -50.20 8.38
CA PRO A 26 9.30 -49.19 9.34
C PRO A 26 10.81 -49.29 9.59
N THR A 27 11.59 -48.27 9.24
CA THR A 27 12.93 -48.10 9.79
C THR A 27 12.93 -46.85 10.66
N ASN A 28 12.97 -47.12 11.92
CA ASN A 28 13.23 -46.20 13.02
C ASN A 28 14.66 -45.68 12.90
N LYS A 29 14.82 -44.35 12.74
CA LYS A 29 16.03 -43.62 13.21
C LYS A 29 15.67 -42.16 13.40
N SER A 30 15.67 -41.77 14.65
CA SER A 30 15.81 -40.43 15.18
C SER A 30 16.85 -39.60 14.41
N HIS A 31 16.43 -38.47 13.82
CA HIS A 31 17.26 -37.33 13.61
C HIS A 31 16.41 -36.07 13.81
N GLU A 32 16.70 -35.40 14.88
CA GLU A 32 16.35 -34.01 15.13
C GLU A 32 17.06 -33.11 14.13
N THR A 33 16.45 -31.93 13.95
CA THR A 33 17.00 -30.75 13.30
C THR A 33 17.16 -30.82 11.78
N ASP A 34 16.44 -29.94 11.10
CA ASP A 34 16.91 -29.02 10.06
C ASP A 34 15.74 -28.41 9.29
N ASP A 35 14.94 -27.57 9.97
CA ASP A 35 13.95 -26.68 9.31
C ASP A 35 14.49 -25.25 9.04
N ASP A 36 15.80 -25.02 9.23
CA ASP A 36 16.42 -23.70 9.05
C ASP A 36 17.16 -23.50 7.71
N ASP A 37 17.18 -24.48 6.80
CA ASP A 37 18.01 -24.41 5.59
C ASP A 37 17.33 -23.83 4.34
N SER A 38 16.03 -23.51 4.37
CA SER A 38 15.35 -22.96 3.19
C SER A 38 15.50 -21.44 3.02
N GLU A 39 15.71 -20.67 4.10
CA GLU A 39 15.98 -19.24 4.01
C GLU A 39 17.44 -18.90 3.70
N SER A 40 18.39 -19.78 4.04
CA SER A 40 19.80 -19.54 3.78
C SER A 40 20.23 -19.75 2.32
N SER A 41 19.48 -20.51 1.54
CA SER A 41 19.83 -20.80 0.15
C SER A 41 19.49 -19.65 -0.82
N ASP A 42 18.49 -18.84 -0.50
CA ASP A 42 18.08 -17.72 -1.36
C ASP A 42 18.94 -16.47 -1.11
N SER A 43 19.30 -16.20 0.14
CA SER A 43 20.28 -15.16 0.46
C SER A 43 21.67 -15.47 -0.11
N GLY A 44 22.04 -16.76 -0.19
CA GLY A 44 23.26 -17.23 -0.84
C GLY A 44 23.29 -17.02 -2.34
N ARG A 45 22.14 -17.10 -3.04
CA ARG A 45 22.03 -16.82 -4.48
C ARG A 45 22.18 -15.33 -4.77
N LEU A 46 21.52 -14.46 -4.02
CA LEU A 46 21.61 -13.01 -4.17
C LEU A 46 23.01 -12.48 -3.89
N THR A 47 23.68 -13.01 -2.86
CA THR A 47 25.09 -12.67 -2.54
C THR A 47 26.05 -13.17 -3.62
N ASN A 48 25.74 -14.26 -4.33
CA ASN A 48 26.55 -14.76 -5.44
C ASN A 48 26.45 -13.90 -6.70
N ILE A 49 25.28 -13.32 -7.00
CA ILE A 49 25.12 -12.39 -8.11
C ILE A 49 25.90 -11.10 -7.82
N HIS A 50 25.78 -10.53 -6.63
CA HIS A 50 26.60 -9.38 -6.20
C HIS A 50 28.11 -9.68 -6.19
N ARG A 51 28.49 -10.92 -5.84
CA ARG A 51 29.90 -11.35 -5.85
C ARG A 51 30.43 -11.49 -7.27
N ASN A 52 29.62 -11.99 -8.23
CA ASN A 52 30.03 -12.13 -9.61
C ASN A 52 30.25 -10.78 -10.31
N VAL A 53 29.43 -9.76 -10.00
CA VAL A 53 29.65 -8.40 -10.53
C VAL A 53 30.91 -7.77 -9.94
N LYS A 54 31.17 -7.97 -8.64
CA LYS A 54 32.41 -7.47 -7.98
C LYS A 54 33.66 -8.22 -8.41
N THR A 55 33.56 -9.51 -8.76
CA THR A 55 34.71 -10.30 -9.23
C THR A 55 35.20 -9.86 -10.61
N THR A 56 34.31 -9.28 -11.43
CA THR A 56 34.71 -8.77 -12.76
C THR A 56 35.59 -7.50 -12.65
N GLU A 57 35.52 -6.78 -11.53
CA GLU A 57 36.35 -5.58 -11.30
C GLU A 57 37.85 -5.90 -11.22
N ASN A 58 38.24 -7.11 -10.78
CA ASN A 58 39.62 -7.51 -10.53
C ASN A 58 40.22 -8.48 -11.57
N GLN A 59 39.53 -8.71 -12.70
CA GLN A 59 40.14 -9.56 -13.75
C GLN A 59 41.33 -8.86 -14.44
N PRO A 60 42.43 -9.58 -14.71
CA PRO A 60 43.58 -9.01 -15.40
C PRO A 60 43.18 -8.53 -16.79
N ARG A 61 43.62 -7.32 -17.12
CA ARG A 61 43.36 -6.70 -18.44
C ARG A 61 44.04 -7.48 -19.53
N GLY A 62 43.33 -7.74 -20.61
CA GLY A 62 43.93 -8.34 -21.80
C GLY A 62 45.01 -7.41 -22.40
N ILE A 63 46.06 -8.00 -23.01
CA ILE A 63 47.15 -7.24 -23.64
C ILE A 63 46.57 -6.28 -24.69
N TRP A 64 45.61 -6.70 -25.47
CA TRP A 64 44.91 -5.89 -26.48
C TRP A 64 44.15 -4.70 -25.91
N GLU A 65 43.48 -4.89 -24.75
CA GLU A 65 42.82 -3.80 -24.06
C GLU A 65 43.79 -2.71 -23.61
N THR A 66 44.94 -3.14 -23.09
CA THR A 66 46.01 -2.21 -22.68
C THR A 66 46.57 -1.41 -23.84
N ILE A 67 46.77 -2.07 -25.02
CA ILE A 67 47.23 -1.41 -26.24
C ILE A 67 46.20 -0.38 -26.71
N PHE A 68 44.91 -0.71 -26.76
CA PHE A 68 43.86 0.24 -27.17
C PHE A 68 43.78 1.44 -26.23
N ILE A 69 43.89 1.22 -24.93
CA ILE A 69 43.93 2.29 -23.94
C ILE A 69 45.15 3.20 -24.16
N ALA A 70 46.33 2.63 -24.40
CA ALA A 70 47.56 3.39 -24.67
C ALA A 70 47.46 4.24 -25.96
N ILE A 71 46.92 3.67 -27.04
CA ILE A 71 46.69 4.38 -28.30
C ILE A 71 45.71 5.52 -28.08
N SER A 72 44.62 5.30 -27.31
CA SER A 72 43.63 6.34 -27.03
C SER A 72 44.23 7.49 -26.22
N TYR A 73 45.11 7.24 -25.25
CA TYR A 73 45.81 8.31 -24.54
C TYR A 73 46.76 9.10 -25.44
N ILE A 74 47.50 8.42 -26.34
CA ILE A 74 48.39 9.08 -27.33
C ILE A 74 47.56 10.01 -28.22
N LEU A 75 46.38 9.56 -28.68
CA LEU A 75 45.50 10.34 -29.52
C LEU A 75 44.95 11.57 -28.79
N VAL A 76 44.58 11.42 -27.49
CA VAL A 76 44.15 12.54 -26.63
C VAL A 76 45.29 13.57 -26.48
N ILE A 77 46.54 13.15 -26.35
CA ILE A 77 47.71 14.03 -26.24
C ILE A 77 48.00 14.78 -27.56
N VAL A 78 47.92 14.10 -28.68
CA VAL A 78 48.16 14.69 -30.01
C VAL A 78 47.11 15.76 -30.34
N PHE A 79 45.85 15.53 -30.00
CA PHE A 79 44.74 16.48 -30.23
C PHE A 79 44.42 17.28 -28.96
N PHE A 80 45.38 17.55 -28.10
CA PHE A 80 45.22 18.10 -26.76
C PHE A 80 44.22 19.27 -26.65
N PRO A 81 44.29 20.37 -27.45
CA PRO A 81 43.40 21.51 -27.20
C PRO A 81 41.92 21.18 -27.47
N ILE A 82 41.60 20.33 -28.44
CA ILE A 82 40.24 19.93 -28.78
C ILE A 82 39.74 18.82 -27.83
N SER A 83 40.62 17.90 -27.53
CA SER A 83 40.32 16.74 -26.68
C SER A 83 39.93 17.12 -25.24
N VAL A 84 40.55 18.13 -24.64
CA VAL A 84 40.24 18.58 -23.29
C VAL A 84 38.78 18.95 -23.16
N PHE A 85 38.21 19.69 -24.12
CA PHE A 85 36.80 20.07 -24.10
C PHE A 85 35.84 18.85 -24.22
N MET A 86 36.25 17.82 -24.98
CA MET A 86 35.46 16.61 -25.19
C MET A 86 35.56 15.62 -24.03
N CYS A 87 36.68 15.62 -23.30
CA CYS A 87 36.96 14.66 -22.22
C CYS A 87 36.40 15.09 -20.84
N LEU A 88 36.03 16.36 -20.68
CA LEU A 88 35.53 16.91 -19.43
C LEU A 88 34.01 16.84 -19.38
N VAL A 89 33.48 16.08 -18.46
CA VAL A 89 32.03 15.97 -18.18
C VAL A 89 31.74 16.48 -16.77
N VAL A 90 30.83 17.43 -16.69
CA VAL A 90 30.34 17.96 -15.41
C VAL A 90 29.14 17.13 -14.96
N LEU A 91 29.19 16.63 -13.73
CA LEU A 91 28.10 15.96 -13.05
C LEU A 91 27.52 16.85 -11.96
N GLN A 92 26.22 16.91 -11.90
CA GLN A 92 25.51 17.64 -10.86
C GLN A 92 25.50 16.85 -9.55
N GLU A 93 25.22 17.53 -8.41
CA GLU A 93 25.22 16.94 -7.07
C GLU A 93 24.33 15.70 -6.94
N TYR A 94 23.18 15.75 -7.60
CA TYR A 94 22.19 14.68 -7.61
C TYR A 94 22.44 13.58 -8.67
N GLN A 95 23.52 13.70 -9.46
CA GLN A 95 23.88 12.72 -10.50
C GLN A 95 25.12 11.93 -10.10
N ARG A 96 25.12 10.67 -10.51
CA ARG A 96 26.29 9.80 -10.43
C ARG A 96 26.54 9.22 -11.82
N ALA A 97 27.82 9.08 -12.16
CA ALA A 97 28.19 8.43 -13.42
C ALA A 97 28.80 7.06 -13.16
N VAL A 98 28.24 6.06 -13.81
CA VAL A 98 28.83 4.74 -13.91
C VAL A 98 29.64 4.71 -15.21
N VAL A 99 30.97 4.51 -15.07
CA VAL A 99 31.90 4.55 -16.21
C VAL A 99 32.33 3.13 -16.53
N LEU A 100 32.08 2.72 -17.77
CA LEU A 100 32.47 1.44 -18.32
C LEU A 100 33.62 1.68 -19.31
N ARG A 101 34.75 1.02 -19.07
CA ARG A 101 35.93 1.08 -19.98
C ARG A 101 35.99 -0.19 -20.78
N LEU A 102 35.87 -0.08 -22.12
CA LEU A 102 35.80 -1.25 -23.02
C LEU A 102 34.81 -2.32 -22.57
N GLY A 103 33.62 -1.89 -22.06
CA GLY A 103 32.59 -2.78 -21.58
C GLY A 103 32.82 -3.32 -20.17
N ARG A 104 33.93 -3.00 -19.49
CA ARG A 104 34.23 -3.39 -18.12
C ARG A 104 34.06 -2.22 -17.17
N LEU A 105 33.58 -2.49 -15.97
CA LEU A 105 33.46 -1.48 -14.93
C LEU A 105 34.83 -0.91 -14.57
N ARG A 106 34.93 0.43 -14.55
CA ARG A 106 36.15 1.10 -14.13
C ARG A 106 36.32 0.96 -12.62
N PRO A 107 37.51 0.57 -12.13
CA PRO A 107 37.78 0.45 -10.70
C PRO A 107 37.54 1.77 -9.98
N GLY A 108 36.90 1.69 -8.78
CA GLY A 108 36.54 2.84 -7.95
C GLY A 108 35.05 3.19 -7.98
N GLY A 109 34.19 2.34 -8.58
CA GLY A 109 32.73 2.45 -8.49
C GLY A 109 32.13 3.68 -9.19
N PRO A 110 30.88 4.07 -8.83
CA PRO A 110 30.22 5.23 -9.41
C PRO A 110 30.95 6.51 -9.05
N LYS A 111 31.17 7.37 -10.06
CA LYS A 111 31.85 8.65 -9.87
C LYS A 111 30.88 9.67 -9.27
N GLY A 112 31.36 10.41 -8.25
CA GLY A 112 30.62 11.46 -7.55
C GLY A 112 30.42 12.73 -8.38
N PRO A 113 29.78 13.75 -7.79
CA PRO A 113 29.55 15.03 -8.44
C PRO A 113 30.84 15.78 -8.72
N GLY A 114 30.79 16.69 -9.67
CA GLY A 114 31.89 17.54 -10.05
C GLY A 114 32.42 17.20 -11.45
N LEU A 115 33.66 17.55 -11.69
CA LEU A 115 34.31 17.44 -13.00
C LEU A 115 34.98 16.06 -13.12
N ILE A 116 34.56 15.30 -14.12
CA ILE A 116 35.06 13.95 -14.38
C ILE A 116 35.80 13.93 -15.72
N PHE A 117 36.94 13.27 -15.73
CA PHE A 117 37.69 13.00 -16.96
C PHE A 117 37.32 11.64 -17.56
N ILE A 118 36.73 11.69 -18.76
CA ILE A 118 36.25 10.53 -19.50
C ILE A 118 36.90 10.57 -20.90
N VAL A 119 37.47 9.47 -21.32
CA VAL A 119 38.05 9.34 -22.67
C VAL A 119 36.99 8.79 -23.62
N PRO A 120 36.40 9.61 -24.53
CA PRO A 120 35.22 9.22 -25.29
C PRO A 120 35.45 8.04 -26.25
N CYS A 121 36.71 7.78 -26.63
CA CYS A 121 37.04 6.65 -27.52
C CYS A 121 37.02 5.28 -26.82
N VAL A 122 37.18 5.24 -25.47
CA VAL A 122 37.36 4.00 -24.72
C VAL A 122 36.34 3.87 -23.58
N ASP A 123 35.91 5.00 -22.99
CA ASP A 123 35.05 5.04 -21.87
C ASP A 123 33.61 5.37 -22.31
N GLN A 124 32.66 4.50 -21.92
CA GLN A 124 31.23 4.77 -21.97
C GLN A 124 30.76 5.15 -20.57
N TYR A 125 29.88 6.12 -20.45
CA TYR A 125 29.33 6.51 -19.15
C TYR A 125 27.81 6.60 -19.19
N GLN A 126 27.18 6.17 -18.11
CA GLN A 126 25.75 6.30 -17.89
C GLN A 126 25.50 7.22 -16.70
N LYS A 127 24.73 8.28 -16.91
CA LYS A 127 24.32 9.18 -15.82
C LYS A 127 23.08 8.60 -15.14
N VAL A 128 23.14 8.51 -13.83
CA VAL A 128 22.04 8.05 -12.99
C VAL A 128 21.63 9.18 -12.06
N ASP A 129 20.35 9.52 -12.05
CA ASP A 129 19.76 10.54 -11.17
C ASP A 129 19.35 9.89 -9.86
N LEU A 130 19.75 10.47 -8.72
CA LEU A 130 19.43 9.96 -7.37
C LEU A 130 18.17 10.58 -6.75
N ARG A 131 17.54 11.51 -7.45
CA ARG A 131 16.32 12.15 -6.95
C ARG A 131 15.16 11.17 -6.96
N THR A 132 14.20 11.44 -6.08
CA THR A 132 12.94 10.72 -6.07
C THR A 132 12.15 11.04 -7.33
N THR A 133 11.75 10.00 -8.03
CA THR A 133 10.94 10.09 -9.25
C THR A 133 9.57 9.46 -8.99
N SER A 134 8.54 10.08 -9.50
CA SER A 134 7.19 9.50 -9.51
C SER A 134 6.99 8.66 -10.76
N LEU A 135 6.36 7.52 -10.57
CA LEU A 135 6.00 6.59 -11.64
C LEU A 135 4.50 6.35 -11.56
N ASP A 136 3.83 6.64 -12.66
CA ASP A 136 2.39 6.42 -12.79
C ASP A 136 2.12 4.97 -13.21
N VAL A 137 1.28 4.28 -12.43
CA VAL A 137 0.83 2.92 -12.69
C VAL A 137 -0.54 3.01 -13.36
N PRO A 138 -0.66 2.59 -14.62
CA PRO A 138 -1.92 2.70 -15.36
C PRO A 138 -3.02 1.89 -14.68
N PRO A 139 -4.30 2.28 -14.87
CA PRO A 139 -5.44 1.60 -14.30
C PRO A 139 -5.44 0.10 -14.61
N GLN A 140 -5.65 -0.71 -13.58
CA GLN A 140 -5.70 -2.17 -13.66
C GLN A 140 -7.07 -2.67 -13.25
N ASP A 141 -7.70 -3.44 -14.12
CA ASP A 141 -8.94 -4.13 -13.78
C ASP A 141 -8.63 -5.37 -12.92
N ILE A 142 -9.18 -5.37 -11.73
CA ILE A 142 -8.88 -6.36 -10.69
C ILE A 142 -10.20 -6.90 -10.14
N LEU A 143 -10.24 -8.20 -9.97
CA LEU A 143 -11.35 -8.86 -9.29
C LEU A 143 -11.07 -8.87 -7.78
N THR A 144 -11.92 -8.24 -7.01
CA THR A 144 -11.83 -8.22 -5.54
C THR A 144 -12.26 -9.56 -4.94
N LYS A 145 -12.01 -9.76 -3.64
CA LYS A 145 -12.45 -10.95 -2.91
C LYS A 145 -13.97 -11.16 -2.96
N ASP A 146 -14.74 -10.07 -3.11
CA ASP A 146 -16.21 -10.09 -3.22
C ASP A 146 -16.69 -10.39 -4.66
N SER A 147 -15.77 -10.80 -5.55
CA SER A 147 -16.08 -11.06 -6.96
C SER A 147 -16.60 -9.83 -7.74
N VAL A 148 -16.18 -8.64 -7.32
CA VAL A 148 -16.49 -7.38 -8.00
C VAL A 148 -15.27 -6.92 -8.78
N THR A 149 -15.47 -6.57 -10.05
CA THR A 149 -14.40 -5.97 -10.87
C THR A 149 -14.30 -4.49 -10.57
N VAL A 150 -13.10 -4.04 -10.20
CA VAL A 150 -12.75 -2.64 -9.95
C VAL A 150 -11.52 -2.27 -10.76
N SER A 151 -11.45 -1.03 -11.22
CA SER A 151 -10.25 -0.49 -11.84
C SER A 151 -9.48 0.33 -10.81
N VAL A 152 -8.23 -0.01 -10.58
CA VAL A 152 -7.38 0.63 -9.58
C VAL A 152 -6.13 1.18 -10.24
N ASP A 153 -5.82 2.43 -9.97
CA ASP A 153 -4.59 3.11 -10.36
C ASP A 153 -3.78 3.53 -9.14
N ALA A 154 -2.49 3.70 -9.34
CA ALA A 154 -1.57 4.05 -8.26
C ALA A 154 -0.39 4.88 -8.78
N VAL A 155 0.23 5.62 -7.88
CA VAL A 155 1.49 6.32 -8.10
C VAL A 155 2.54 5.77 -7.18
N VAL A 156 3.69 5.40 -7.74
CA VAL A 156 4.85 4.88 -7.02
C VAL A 156 5.96 5.93 -7.00
N TYR A 157 6.43 6.27 -5.82
CA TYR A 157 7.59 7.13 -5.63
C TYR A 157 8.79 6.26 -5.32
N TYR A 158 9.78 6.30 -6.19
CA TYR A 158 11.01 5.54 -6.03
C TYR A 158 12.24 6.43 -6.20
N ARG A 159 13.35 5.98 -5.66
CA ARG A 159 14.66 6.59 -5.88
C ARG A 159 15.71 5.51 -6.09
N ILE A 160 16.77 5.88 -6.75
CA ILE A 160 17.93 5.01 -6.95
C ILE A 160 18.83 5.13 -5.72
N SER A 161 19.03 4.02 -5.00
CA SER A 161 19.93 3.94 -3.85
C SER A 161 21.35 3.53 -4.26
N ASN A 162 21.48 2.60 -5.20
CA ASN A 162 22.76 2.16 -5.71
C ASN A 162 22.83 2.33 -7.23
N PRO A 163 23.50 3.38 -7.72
CA PRO A 163 23.58 3.66 -9.16
C PRO A 163 24.35 2.58 -9.96
N LEU A 164 25.20 1.82 -9.28
CA LEU A 164 25.97 0.75 -9.91
C LEU A 164 25.06 -0.42 -10.31
N ASP A 165 24.22 -0.87 -9.37
CA ASP A 165 23.33 -2.00 -9.59
C ASP A 165 22.28 -1.66 -10.66
N VAL A 166 21.74 -0.44 -10.63
CA VAL A 166 20.81 0.03 -11.66
C VAL A 166 21.44 -0.02 -13.04
N ALA A 167 22.67 0.49 -13.19
CA ALA A 167 23.34 0.55 -14.50
C ALA A 167 23.73 -0.82 -15.05
N LEU A 168 23.99 -1.81 -14.19
CA LEU A 168 24.47 -3.12 -14.60
C LEU A 168 23.38 -4.20 -14.69
N GLN A 169 22.32 -4.08 -13.91
CA GLN A 169 21.31 -5.15 -13.80
C GLN A 169 20.01 -4.83 -14.52
N VAL A 170 19.69 -3.55 -14.72
CA VAL A 170 18.40 -3.14 -15.26
C VAL A 170 18.59 -2.19 -16.44
N ILE A 171 17.96 -2.50 -17.58
CA ILE A 171 18.02 -1.66 -18.77
C ILE A 171 17.18 -0.41 -18.57
N ASP A 172 15.94 -0.58 -18.14
CA ASP A 172 15.01 0.51 -17.84
C ASP A 172 14.41 0.32 -16.44
N PRO A 173 14.92 1.04 -15.44
CA PRO A 173 14.48 0.94 -14.06
C PRO A 173 13.03 1.39 -13.88
N ALA A 174 12.57 2.38 -14.65
CA ALA A 174 11.21 2.87 -14.55
C ALA A 174 10.21 1.82 -15.03
N TYR A 175 10.46 1.24 -16.21
CA TYR A 175 9.59 0.20 -16.77
C TYR A 175 9.53 -1.06 -15.89
N CYS A 176 10.67 -1.51 -15.37
CA CYS A 176 10.71 -2.68 -14.48
C CYS A 176 9.95 -2.43 -13.17
N CYS A 177 10.12 -1.25 -12.57
CA CYS A 177 9.36 -0.86 -11.38
C CYS A 177 7.85 -0.77 -11.67
N GLN A 178 7.46 -0.25 -12.83
CA GLN A 178 6.07 -0.15 -13.24
C GLN A 178 5.43 -1.54 -13.34
N LEU A 179 6.08 -2.45 -14.03
CA LEU A 179 5.58 -3.82 -14.20
C LEU A 179 5.46 -4.56 -12.85
N LEU A 180 6.46 -4.40 -11.98
CA LEU A 180 6.43 -4.97 -10.64
C LEU A 180 5.32 -4.36 -9.79
N ALA A 181 5.13 -3.03 -9.87
CA ALA A 181 4.06 -2.34 -9.16
C ALA A 181 2.67 -2.79 -9.63
N MET A 182 2.46 -2.92 -10.96
CA MET A 182 1.21 -3.42 -11.54
C MET A 182 0.87 -4.83 -11.03
N THR A 183 1.84 -5.74 -11.04
CA THR A 183 1.63 -7.12 -10.57
C THR A 183 1.36 -7.18 -9.07
N THR A 184 2.11 -6.43 -8.28
CA THR A 184 1.93 -6.37 -6.82
C THR A 184 0.60 -5.71 -6.44
N LEU A 185 0.24 -4.62 -7.13
CA LEU A 185 -1.05 -3.95 -6.95
C LEU A 185 -2.20 -4.95 -7.18
N ARG A 186 -2.18 -5.69 -8.29
CA ARG A 186 -3.17 -6.70 -8.61
C ARG A 186 -3.26 -7.80 -7.55
N ASN A 187 -2.12 -8.32 -7.11
CA ASN A 187 -2.06 -9.39 -6.12
C ASN A 187 -2.60 -8.93 -4.75
N VAL A 188 -2.19 -7.75 -4.31
CA VAL A 188 -2.60 -7.24 -3.00
C VAL A 188 -4.08 -6.85 -3.00
N THR A 189 -4.53 -6.07 -4.00
CA THR A 189 -5.94 -5.63 -4.05
C THR A 189 -6.93 -6.78 -4.22
N GLY A 190 -6.56 -7.85 -4.93
CA GLY A 190 -7.39 -9.05 -5.07
C GLY A 190 -7.64 -9.82 -3.76
N LEU A 191 -6.86 -9.58 -2.71
CA LEU A 191 -7.04 -10.22 -1.40
C LEU A 191 -8.07 -9.51 -0.49
N TYR A 192 -8.44 -8.26 -0.83
CA TYR A 192 -9.31 -7.42 -0.01
C TYR A 192 -10.74 -7.35 -0.54
N MET A 193 -11.67 -7.09 0.38
CA MET A 193 -13.05 -6.74 0.03
C MET A 193 -13.13 -5.30 -0.47
N LEU A 194 -14.10 -5.00 -1.31
CA LEU A 194 -14.28 -3.65 -1.88
C LEU A 194 -14.40 -2.56 -0.80
N ILE A 195 -15.14 -2.82 0.26
CA ILE A 195 -15.33 -1.88 1.39
C ILE A 195 -14.00 -1.58 2.08
N GLU A 196 -13.14 -2.59 2.23
CA GLU A 196 -11.80 -2.45 2.83
C GLU A 196 -10.88 -1.63 1.92
N LEU A 197 -10.93 -1.88 0.60
CA LEU A 197 -10.15 -1.13 -0.38
C LEU A 197 -10.46 0.37 -0.33
N VAL A 198 -11.73 0.73 -0.24
CA VAL A 198 -12.16 2.14 -0.21
C VAL A 198 -11.87 2.80 1.14
N SER A 199 -12.11 2.09 2.25
CA SER A 199 -11.97 2.66 3.60
C SER A 199 -10.54 2.67 4.14
N ALA A 200 -9.69 1.70 3.73
CA ALA A 200 -8.36 1.50 4.28
C ALA A 200 -7.22 1.79 3.28
N LYS A 201 -7.42 2.72 2.32
CA LYS A 201 -6.42 3.10 1.29
C LYS A 201 -4.99 3.26 1.84
N LYS A 202 -4.83 3.95 2.97
CA LYS A 202 -3.49 4.18 3.59
C LYS A 202 -2.82 2.91 4.09
N THR A 203 -3.60 1.98 4.64
CA THR A 203 -3.07 0.69 5.12
C THR A 203 -2.64 -0.17 3.96
N LEU A 204 -3.46 -0.19 2.92
CA LEU A 204 -3.20 -0.91 1.68
C LEU A 204 -1.93 -0.38 0.96
N SER A 205 -1.80 0.93 0.83
CA SER A 205 -0.61 1.58 0.27
C SER A 205 0.67 1.17 1.01
N ARG A 206 0.60 1.08 2.33
CA ARG A 206 1.73 0.64 3.17
C ARG A 206 2.06 -0.84 2.97
N GLN A 207 1.05 -1.68 2.81
CA GLN A 207 1.26 -3.11 2.55
C GLN A 207 1.86 -3.34 1.16
N ILE A 208 1.37 -2.64 0.13
CA ILE A 208 1.93 -2.70 -1.22
C ILE A 208 3.40 -2.27 -1.19
N LYS A 209 3.71 -1.15 -0.50
CA LYS A 209 5.09 -0.72 -0.31
C LYS A 209 5.94 -1.82 0.35
N ASN A 210 5.47 -2.36 1.47
CA ASN A 210 6.21 -3.40 2.20
C ASN A 210 6.41 -4.65 1.34
N MET A 211 5.43 -5.06 0.55
CA MET A 211 5.58 -6.17 -0.38
C MET A 211 6.60 -5.88 -1.47
N LEU A 212 6.59 -4.68 -2.05
CA LEU A 212 7.59 -4.28 -3.05
C LEU A 212 9.01 -4.28 -2.47
N ASP A 213 9.18 -3.79 -1.23
CA ASP A 213 10.47 -3.76 -0.55
C ASP A 213 10.88 -5.17 -0.04
N SER A 214 9.95 -5.93 0.58
CA SER A 214 10.25 -7.22 1.22
C SER A 214 10.45 -8.37 0.26
N THR A 215 9.89 -8.28 -0.95
CA THR A 215 10.06 -9.34 -1.97
C THR A 215 11.50 -9.44 -2.46
N GLY A 216 12.38 -8.51 -2.03
CA GLY A 216 13.78 -8.47 -2.46
C GLY A 216 13.97 -8.26 -3.96
N ALA A 217 12.89 -7.94 -4.68
CA ALA A 217 12.95 -7.77 -6.13
C ALA A 217 13.59 -6.43 -6.53
N THR A 218 13.42 -5.39 -5.72
CA THR A 218 13.96 -4.04 -5.99
C THR A 218 15.37 -3.83 -5.44
N ASP A 219 15.73 -4.52 -4.36
CA ASP A 219 17.04 -4.42 -3.74
C ASP A 219 18.21 -4.81 -4.67
N PRO A 220 18.15 -5.94 -5.42
CA PRO A 220 19.19 -6.29 -6.38
C PRO A 220 19.36 -5.24 -7.49
N TRP A 221 18.28 -4.55 -7.84
CA TRP A 221 18.30 -3.48 -8.85
C TRP A 221 18.85 -2.15 -8.33
N GLY A 222 19.12 -2.06 -7.01
CA GLY A 222 19.56 -0.82 -6.38
C GLY A 222 18.49 0.27 -6.33
N ILE A 223 17.21 -0.11 -6.40
CA ILE A 223 16.06 0.78 -6.37
C ILE A 223 15.38 0.66 -5.01
N ARG A 224 15.00 1.79 -4.43
CA ARG A 224 14.25 1.85 -3.18
C ARG A 224 12.90 2.51 -3.39
N ILE A 225 11.85 1.84 -2.98
CA ILE A 225 10.49 2.40 -3.01
C ILE A 225 10.29 3.27 -1.77
N GLU A 226 10.03 4.56 -1.96
CA GLU A 226 9.77 5.48 -0.84
C GLU A 226 8.33 5.42 -0.39
N ARG A 227 7.41 5.49 -1.35
CA ARG A 227 5.97 5.52 -1.09
C ARG A 227 5.19 4.99 -2.28
N VAL A 228 4.08 4.34 -1.98
CA VAL A 228 3.06 3.96 -2.95
C VAL A 228 1.75 4.60 -2.53
N GLU A 229 1.05 5.22 -3.44
CA GLU A 229 -0.26 5.80 -3.19
C GLU A 229 -1.26 5.31 -4.22
N ILE A 230 -2.40 4.83 -3.75
CA ILE A 230 -3.54 4.50 -4.59
C ILE A 230 -4.26 5.81 -4.88
N THR A 231 -4.35 6.16 -6.15
CA THR A 231 -4.97 7.40 -6.62
C THR A 231 -6.47 7.25 -6.61
N ASP A 232 -6.99 6.36 -7.46
CA ASP A 232 -8.41 6.14 -7.58
C ASP A 232 -8.78 4.65 -7.61
N ILE A 233 -10.04 4.39 -7.22
CA ILE A 233 -10.66 3.08 -7.31
C ILE A 233 -11.99 3.29 -8.02
N LEU A 234 -11.99 2.99 -9.31
CA LEU A 234 -13.17 3.10 -10.14
C LEU A 234 -13.97 1.81 -10.07
N MET A 235 -15.25 1.95 -9.80
CA MET A 235 -16.19 0.83 -9.76
C MET A 235 -17.37 1.08 -10.71
N PRO A 236 -18.09 0.05 -11.18
CA PRO A 236 -19.27 0.21 -12.00
C PRO A 236 -20.34 1.09 -11.33
N GLU A 237 -20.97 1.98 -12.09
CA GLU A 237 -21.97 2.92 -11.55
C GLU A 237 -23.13 2.25 -10.80
N SER A 238 -23.57 1.08 -11.26
CA SER A 238 -24.63 0.32 -10.60
C SER A 238 -24.26 -0.05 -9.17
N LEU A 239 -23.02 -0.47 -8.97
CA LEU A 239 -22.49 -0.84 -7.65
C LEU A 239 -22.27 0.39 -6.77
N GLN A 240 -21.74 1.48 -7.35
CA GLN A 240 -21.56 2.74 -6.64
C GLN A 240 -22.88 3.27 -6.10
N ARG A 241 -23.95 3.21 -6.89
CA ARG A 241 -25.30 3.60 -6.46
C ARG A 241 -25.83 2.69 -5.35
N ALA A 242 -25.67 1.37 -5.49
CA ALA A 242 -26.12 0.42 -4.48
C ALA A 242 -25.39 0.65 -3.12
N MET A 243 -24.08 0.84 -3.15
CA MET A 243 -23.29 1.15 -1.94
C MET A 243 -23.67 2.50 -1.31
N ALA A 244 -23.97 3.51 -2.12
CA ALA A 244 -24.42 4.81 -1.62
C ALA A 244 -25.74 4.67 -0.86
N VAL A 245 -26.73 3.96 -1.43
CA VAL A 245 -28.03 3.70 -0.79
C VAL A 245 -27.87 2.89 0.50
N GLU A 246 -27.01 1.86 0.50
CA GLU A 246 -26.74 1.07 1.70
C GLU A 246 -26.12 1.94 2.81
N GLN A 247 -25.14 2.77 2.47
CA GLN A 247 -24.48 3.65 3.45
C GLN A 247 -25.43 4.73 3.98
N GLU A 248 -26.32 5.25 3.14
CA GLU A 248 -27.36 6.19 3.55
C GLU A 248 -28.35 5.54 4.53
N ALA A 249 -28.87 4.36 4.19
CA ALA A 249 -29.75 3.59 5.07
C ALA A 249 -29.07 3.25 6.42
N ARG A 250 -27.80 2.91 6.38
CA ARG A 250 -27.01 2.64 7.59
C ARG A 250 -26.82 3.89 8.45
N ARG A 251 -26.55 5.04 7.85
CA ARG A 251 -26.44 6.32 8.56
C ARG A 251 -27.78 6.73 9.17
N GLU A 252 -28.88 6.55 8.45
CA GLU A 252 -30.23 6.82 8.94
C GLU A 252 -30.58 5.92 10.14
N ALA A 253 -30.27 4.61 10.03
CA ALA A 253 -30.48 3.68 11.15
C ALA A 253 -29.64 4.07 12.39
N MET A 254 -28.37 4.44 12.21
CA MET A 254 -27.53 4.92 13.30
C MET A 254 -28.05 6.23 13.92
N ALA A 255 -28.54 7.16 13.08
CA ALA A 255 -29.13 8.41 13.54
C ALA A 255 -30.39 8.15 14.39
N LYS A 256 -31.27 7.22 13.97
CA LYS A 256 -32.45 6.81 14.74
C LYS A 256 -32.08 6.18 16.09
N VAL A 257 -31.05 5.32 16.11
CA VAL A 257 -30.55 4.71 17.36
C VAL A 257 -29.94 5.78 18.26
N ALA A 258 -29.15 6.71 17.71
CA ALA A 258 -28.57 7.81 18.48
C ALA A 258 -29.65 8.73 19.06
N ALA A 259 -30.69 9.07 18.29
CA ALA A 259 -31.83 9.86 18.76
C ALA A 259 -32.59 9.15 19.90
N ALA A 260 -32.92 7.85 19.74
CA ALA A 260 -33.58 7.06 20.77
C ALA A 260 -32.74 6.92 22.04
N ASN A 261 -31.41 6.77 21.92
CA ASN A 261 -30.53 6.77 23.09
C ASN A 261 -30.50 8.15 23.77
N GLY A 262 -30.45 9.24 22.99
CA GLY A 262 -30.52 10.61 23.52
C GLY A 262 -31.83 10.88 24.24
N GLU A 263 -32.96 10.44 23.68
CA GLU A 263 -34.27 10.54 24.35
C GLU A 263 -34.34 9.74 25.65
N ARG A 264 -33.84 8.49 25.65
CA ARG A 264 -33.76 7.67 26.84
C ARG A 264 -32.91 8.32 27.94
N ASP A 265 -31.76 8.90 27.57
CA ASP A 265 -30.87 9.54 28.54
C ASP A 265 -31.47 10.87 29.04
N ALA A 266 -32.16 11.61 28.17
CA ALA A 266 -32.92 12.80 28.56
C ALA A 266 -34.07 12.44 29.53
N VAL A 267 -34.81 11.35 29.29
CA VAL A 267 -35.87 10.88 30.18
C VAL A 267 -35.30 10.46 31.57
N LYS A 268 -34.14 9.81 31.60
CA LYS A 268 -33.46 9.49 32.86
C LYS A 268 -33.08 10.75 33.64
N ALA A 269 -32.47 11.73 32.96
CA ALA A 269 -32.12 12.98 33.61
C ALA A 269 -33.33 13.76 34.10
N LEU A 270 -34.46 13.74 33.34
CA LEU A 270 -35.71 14.32 33.75
C LEU A 270 -36.29 13.61 34.98
N LYS A 271 -36.23 12.26 35.05
CA LYS A 271 -36.66 11.50 36.21
C LYS A 271 -35.83 11.86 37.44
N GLU A 272 -34.51 11.86 37.33
CA GLU A 272 -33.62 12.25 38.43
C GLU A 272 -33.92 13.67 38.93
N ALA A 273 -34.14 14.60 37.98
CA ALA A 273 -34.54 15.97 38.31
C ALA A 273 -35.92 16.02 39.00
N ALA A 274 -36.89 15.21 38.58
CA ALA A 274 -38.20 15.11 39.20
C ALA A 274 -38.12 14.54 40.64
N ASP A 275 -37.33 13.49 40.84
CA ASP A 275 -37.12 12.86 42.15
C ASP A 275 -36.50 13.87 43.15
N ILE A 276 -35.59 14.74 42.70
CA ILE A 276 -35.01 15.81 43.53
C ILE A 276 -36.03 16.92 43.81
N MET A 277 -36.91 17.26 42.85
CA MET A 277 -37.93 18.29 43.01
C MET A 277 -39.11 17.82 43.92
N GLU A 278 -39.42 16.53 43.94
CA GLU A 278 -40.47 15.97 44.80
C GLU A 278 -40.13 16.18 46.29
N SER A 279 -38.85 16.15 46.64
CA SER A 279 -38.37 16.38 47.98
C SER A 279 -38.53 17.84 48.46
N ASN A 280 -38.77 18.80 47.57
CA ASN A 280 -38.83 20.23 47.93
C ASN A 280 -39.88 21.01 47.10
N PRO A 281 -41.07 21.33 47.71
CA PRO A 281 -42.19 21.97 46.98
C PRO A 281 -41.84 23.36 46.40
N ILE A 282 -40.83 24.04 46.97
CA ILE A 282 -40.37 25.35 46.49
C ILE A 282 -39.61 25.20 45.18
N ALA A 283 -38.92 24.06 44.97
CA ALA A 283 -38.18 23.79 43.74
C ALA A 283 -39.11 23.69 42.50
N LEU A 284 -40.31 23.17 42.71
CA LEU A 284 -41.33 23.07 41.64
C LEU A 284 -41.83 24.44 41.18
N GLN A 285 -42.00 25.40 42.12
CA GLN A 285 -42.38 26.78 41.80
C GLN A 285 -41.27 27.51 41.07
N LEU A 286 -40.02 27.31 41.48
CA LEU A 286 -38.83 27.89 40.78
C LEU A 286 -38.73 27.32 39.37
N ARG A 287 -38.95 26.04 39.16
CA ARG A 287 -38.92 25.42 37.84
C ARG A 287 -40.01 25.95 36.94
N TYR A 288 -41.19 26.17 37.47
CA TYR A 288 -42.30 26.80 36.75
C TYR A 288 -41.93 28.22 36.30
N LEU A 289 -41.32 29.03 37.16
CA LEU A 289 -40.84 30.37 36.83
C LEU A 289 -39.70 30.35 35.79
N GLN A 290 -38.78 29.37 35.87
CA GLN A 290 -37.74 29.19 34.86
C GLN A 290 -38.34 28.85 33.51
N THR A 291 -39.28 27.93 33.45
CA THR A 291 -39.95 27.55 32.20
C THR A 291 -40.69 28.74 31.59
N LEU A 292 -41.37 29.52 32.39
CA LEU A 292 -42.01 30.78 32.00
C LEU A 292 -40.99 31.77 31.41
N ASN A 293 -39.87 31.96 32.11
CA ASN A 293 -38.81 32.85 31.64
C ASN A 293 -38.21 32.40 30.29
N THR A 294 -38.05 31.07 30.11
CA THR A 294 -37.56 30.52 28.83
C THR A 294 -38.55 30.75 27.69
N ILE A 295 -39.84 30.59 27.94
CA ILE A 295 -40.92 30.82 26.95
C ILE A 295 -41.04 32.31 26.62
N CYS A 296 -40.87 33.19 27.62
CA CYS A 296 -40.99 34.64 27.44
C CYS A 296 -39.76 35.29 26.84
N ASN A 297 -38.62 34.59 26.74
CA ASN A 297 -37.34 35.16 26.23
C ASN A 297 -37.32 35.31 24.70
N ASP A 298 -38.23 34.68 23.97
CA ASP A 298 -38.35 34.71 22.52
C ASP A 298 -39.34 35.77 22.01
N GLN A 299 -39.18 37.06 22.41
CA GLN A 299 -39.90 38.22 21.88
C GLN A 299 -41.47 38.06 21.83
N THR A 300 -42.03 37.20 22.61
CA THR A 300 -43.46 37.04 22.76
C THR A 300 -43.96 37.73 24.02
N GLU A 301 -44.89 38.69 23.89
CA GLU A 301 -45.64 39.26 24.99
C GLU A 301 -46.55 38.15 25.59
N ALA A 302 -46.13 37.50 26.68
CA ALA A 302 -46.93 36.52 27.37
C ALA A 302 -47.60 37.11 28.59
N ILE A 303 -48.95 37.09 28.61
CA ILE A 303 -49.71 37.45 29.79
C ILE A 303 -49.97 36.20 30.61
N VAL A 304 -49.30 36.04 31.75
CA VAL A 304 -49.46 34.91 32.66
C VAL A 304 -50.59 35.22 33.68
N PHE A 305 -51.64 34.46 33.61
CA PHE A 305 -52.75 34.55 34.54
C PHE A 305 -52.71 33.39 35.53
N PRO A 306 -52.26 33.60 36.80
CA PRO A 306 -52.22 32.54 37.80
C PRO A 306 -53.66 32.24 38.28
N LEU A 307 -54.26 31.16 37.81
CA LEU A 307 -55.55 30.65 38.32
C LEU A 307 -55.27 29.68 39.47
N PRO A 308 -55.64 30.01 40.74
CA PRO A 308 -55.49 29.09 41.86
C PRO A 308 -56.50 27.96 41.72
N ILE A 309 -56.02 26.77 41.41
CA ILE A 309 -56.81 25.52 41.24
C ILE A 309 -57.65 25.20 42.46
N ASP A 310 -57.20 25.57 43.70
CA ASP A 310 -57.89 25.36 44.95
C ASP A 310 -59.25 26.08 45.03
N ILE A 311 -59.42 27.21 44.30
CA ILE A 311 -60.70 27.92 44.21
C ILE A 311 -61.65 27.20 43.30
N LEU A 312 -61.17 26.62 42.15
CA LEU A 312 -61.99 25.85 41.24
C LEU A 312 -62.46 24.53 41.87
N GLN A 313 -61.66 23.85 42.63
CA GLN A 313 -62.06 22.64 43.36
C GLN A 313 -63.13 22.91 44.44
N LYS A 314 -63.13 24.09 45.06
CA LYS A 314 -64.18 24.50 46.01
C LYS A 314 -65.44 24.94 45.32
N LEU A 315 -65.43 25.35 44.06
CA LEU A 315 -66.63 25.78 43.32
C LEU A 315 -67.33 24.60 42.61
N MET A 316 -66.61 23.47 42.41
CA MET A 316 -67.13 22.25 41.77
C MET A 316 -67.63 21.23 42.84
N LYS A 317 -67.60 21.54 44.11
CA LYS A 317 -68.18 20.77 45.17
C LYS A 317 -69.44 21.50 45.73
#